data_1b84c4a0fa03f5c14e8da670eae521ed
#
_entry.id   1b84c4a0fa03f5c14e8da670eae521ed
#
_cell.length_a   1.000
_cell.length_b   1.000
_cell.length_c   1.000
_cell.angle_alpha   90.00
_cell.angle_beta   90.00
_cell.angle_gamma   90.00
#
_symmetry.space_group_name_H-M   'P 1'
#
loop_
_entity.id
_entity.type
_entity.pdbx_description
1 polymer ?
#
loop_
_entity_poly.entity_id
_entity_poly.type
_entity_poly.pdbx_seq_one_letter_code
_entity_poly.pdbx_strand_id
1 'polypeptide(L)'
;MKAEVTWDHGLSFEGTADTGFTVNMGGSTAVGGDDDGFRPMELILTGLIGCTAMDVISILKKKRQNISTRKSYFRRLIFQQPTAG
;
A
#
# COMPACT_ATOMS: atom_id res chain seq x y z
N MET A 1 -10.57 13.97 -4.98
CA MET A 1 -9.30 13.25 -4.78
C MET A 1 -8.47 13.36 -6.04
N LYS A 2 -7.20 13.69 -5.88
CA LYS A 2 -6.28 13.88 -7.00
C LYS A 2 -4.99 13.13 -6.73
N ALA A 3 -4.47 12.49 -7.76
CA ALA A 3 -3.19 11.79 -7.68
C ALA A 3 -2.38 12.11 -8.95
N GLU A 4 -1.08 12.14 -8.78
CA GLU A 4 -0.15 12.39 -9.89
C GLU A 4 0.97 11.39 -9.87
N VAL A 5 1.47 11.04 -11.05
CA VAL A 5 2.66 10.20 -11.21
C VAL A 5 3.62 10.93 -12.09
N THR A 6 4.84 11.09 -11.63
CA THR A 6 5.90 11.77 -12.37
C THR A 6 6.95 10.74 -12.78
N TRP A 7 7.28 10.71 -14.05
CA TRP A 7 8.33 9.86 -14.57
C TRP A 7 9.70 10.43 -14.20
N ASP A 8 10.53 9.59 -13.61
CA ASP A 8 11.86 9.99 -13.20
C ASP A 8 12.89 9.54 -14.24
N HIS A 9 13.04 8.24 -14.39
CA HIS A 9 13.93 7.66 -15.40
C HIS A 9 13.55 6.19 -15.62
N GLY A 10 13.88 5.65 -16.78
CA GLY A 10 13.65 4.22 -17.06
C GLY A 10 12.21 3.80 -16.75
N LEU A 11 12.05 2.90 -15.80
CA LEU A 11 10.74 2.46 -15.28
C LEU A 11 10.53 2.93 -13.85
N SER A 12 11.16 4.03 -13.48
CA SER A 12 11.05 4.61 -12.14
C SER A 12 10.14 5.83 -12.16
N PHE A 13 9.17 5.83 -11.26
CA PHE A 13 8.15 6.88 -11.16
C PHE A 13 7.98 7.30 -9.71
N GLU A 14 7.49 8.51 -9.51
CA GLU A 14 7.12 9.00 -8.19
C GLU A 14 5.65 9.35 -8.20
N GLY A 15 4.91 8.80 -7.25
CA GLY A 15 3.49 9.08 -7.09
C GLY A 15 3.23 9.98 -5.91
N THR A 16 2.25 10.85 -6.03
CA THR A 16 1.80 11.69 -4.94
C THR A 16 0.30 11.92 -5.05
N ALA A 17 -0.32 12.28 -3.95
CA ALA A 17 -1.76 12.53 -3.90
C ALA A 17 -2.04 13.74 -3.01
N ASP A 18 -3.33 14.05 -2.83
CA ASP A 18 -3.77 15.24 -2.09
C ASP A 18 -3.19 15.33 -0.68
N THR A 19 -2.87 14.19 -0.05
CA THR A 19 -2.27 14.19 1.29
C THR A 19 -0.85 14.73 1.30
N GLY A 20 -0.19 14.79 0.13
CA GLY A 20 1.17 15.30 0.01
C GLY A 20 2.26 14.26 0.23
N PHE A 21 1.92 13.05 0.63
CA PHE A 21 2.92 11.98 0.74
C PHE A 21 3.32 11.49 -0.64
N THR A 22 4.56 11.04 -0.74
CA THR A 22 5.10 10.52 -2.00
C THR A 22 5.43 9.04 -1.86
N VAL A 23 5.40 8.33 -2.97
CA VAL A 23 5.76 6.93 -3.02
C VAL A 23 6.52 6.64 -4.31
N ASN A 24 7.60 5.89 -4.19
CA ASN A 24 8.39 5.49 -5.34
C ASN A 24 7.84 4.21 -5.94
N MET A 25 7.69 4.19 -7.25
CA MET A 25 7.28 3.01 -8.00
C MET A 25 8.37 2.65 -9.00
N GLY A 26 8.60 1.38 -9.17
CA GLY A 26 9.64 0.92 -10.08
C GLY A 26 9.34 -0.44 -10.65
N GLY A 27 9.99 -0.77 -11.75
CA GLY A 27 9.92 -2.08 -12.37
C GLY A 27 11.05 -2.98 -11.90
N SER A 28 10.88 -4.29 -12.09
CA SER A 28 11.93 -5.24 -11.76
C SER A 28 13.07 -5.15 -12.80
N THR A 29 14.25 -5.61 -12.41
CA THR A 29 15.40 -5.63 -13.31
C THR A 29 15.15 -6.55 -14.50
N ALA A 30 14.30 -7.56 -14.35
CA ALA A 30 13.96 -8.48 -15.44
C ALA A 30 13.24 -7.79 -16.60
N VAL A 31 12.54 -6.68 -16.34
CA VAL A 31 11.84 -5.92 -17.38
C VAL A 31 12.50 -4.57 -17.67
N GLY A 32 13.73 -4.40 -17.24
CA GLY A 32 14.48 -3.18 -17.50
C GLY A 32 14.34 -2.09 -16.45
N GLY A 33 13.77 -2.40 -15.30
CA GLY A 33 13.68 -1.46 -14.20
C GLY A 33 14.89 -1.51 -13.28
N ASP A 34 14.92 -0.61 -12.32
CA ASP A 34 16.02 -0.48 -11.36
C ASP A 34 15.68 -1.07 -10.00
N ASP A 35 14.49 -1.65 -9.83
CA ASP A 35 14.05 -2.27 -8.59
C ASP A 35 14.12 -1.29 -7.40
N ASP A 36 13.72 -0.06 -7.64
CA ASP A 36 13.91 1.06 -6.72
C ASP A 36 12.61 1.60 -6.12
N GLY A 37 11.56 0.83 -6.15
CA GLY A 37 10.29 1.23 -5.57
C GLY A 37 9.24 0.14 -5.63
N PHE A 38 8.06 0.48 -5.17
CA PHE A 38 6.92 -0.43 -5.22
C PHE A 38 6.54 -0.74 -6.65
N ARG A 39 6.08 -1.95 -6.89
CA ARG A 39 5.33 -2.24 -8.11
C ARG A 39 3.94 -1.63 -7.96
N PRO A 40 3.35 -1.06 -9.02
CA PRO A 40 2.01 -0.47 -8.91
C PRO A 40 0.97 -1.41 -8.32
N MET A 41 1.00 -2.68 -8.68
CA MET A 41 0.06 -3.68 -8.14
C MET A 41 0.24 -3.87 -6.64
N GLU A 42 1.47 -3.77 -6.14
CA GLU A 42 1.73 -3.85 -4.71
C GLU A 42 1.04 -2.71 -3.96
N LEU A 43 1.02 -1.53 -4.54
CA LEU A 43 0.35 -0.38 -3.95
C LEU A 43 -1.17 -0.56 -3.92
N ILE A 44 -1.74 -1.16 -4.96
CA ILE A 44 -3.18 -1.44 -4.99
C ILE A 44 -3.53 -2.41 -3.87
N LEU A 45 -2.77 -3.48 -3.71
CA LEU A 45 -2.99 -4.46 -2.64
C LEU A 45 -2.81 -3.81 -1.26
N THR A 46 -1.76 -3.04 -1.08
CA THR A 46 -1.49 -2.34 0.16
C THR A 46 -2.65 -1.41 0.52
N GLY A 47 -3.17 -0.69 -0.47
CA GLY A 47 -4.31 0.19 -0.27
C GLY A 47 -5.57 -0.54 0.14
N LEU A 48 -5.86 -1.67 -0.50
CA LEU A 48 -7.03 -2.48 -0.16
C LEU A 48 -6.94 -3.01 1.27
N ILE A 49 -5.78 -3.53 1.65
CA ILE A 49 -5.56 -4.02 3.01
C ILE A 49 -5.70 -2.86 4.01
N GLY A 50 -5.15 -1.70 3.67
CA GLY A 50 -5.24 -0.51 4.51
C GLY A 50 -6.67 -0.06 4.75
N CYS A 51 -7.49 -0.04 3.71
CA CYS A 51 -8.91 0.29 3.84
C CYS A 51 -9.63 -0.67 4.78
N THR A 52 -9.38 -1.97 4.61
CA THR A 52 -9.98 -2.99 5.45
C THR A 52 -9.55 -2.83 6.91
N ALA A 53 -8.25 -2.60 7.12
CA ALA A 53 -7.72 -2.42 8.47
C ALA A 53 -8.33 -1.20 9.17
N MET A 54 -8.45 -0.11 8.46
CA MET A 54 -9.05 1.11 9.01
C MET A 54 -10.51 0.90 9.37
N ASP A 55 -11.26 0.18 8.53
CA ASP A 55 -12.66 -0.13 8.80
C ASP A 55 -12.80 -0.99 10.05
N VAL A 56 -11.97 -2.02 10.18
CA VAL A 56 -11.99 -2.91 11.35
C VAL A 56 -11.71 -2.13 12.63
N ILE A 57 -10.66 -1.32 12.63
CA ILE A 57 -10.30 -0.52 13.80
C ILE A 57 -11.41 0.48 14.14
N SER A 58 -12.01 1.11 13.12
CA SER A 58 -13.10 2.05 13.31
C SER A 58 -14.31 1.37 13.97
N ILE A 59 -14.66 0.18 13.51
CA ILE A 59 -15.78 -0.59 14.07
C ILE A 59 -15.49 -0.99 15.52
N LEU A 60 -14.27 -1.43 15.80
CA LEU A 60 -13.88 -1.82 17.15
C LEU A 60 -13.95 -0.64 18.11
N LYS A 61 -13.54 0.55 17.67
CA LYS A 61 -13.65 1.75 18.49
C LYS A 61 -15.11 2.09 18.79
N LYS A 62 -15.98 2.01 17.78
CA LYS A 62 -17.42 2.28 17.97
C LYS A 62 -18.05 1.32 18.94
N LYS A 63 -17.62 0.08 18.96
CA LYS A 63 -18.12 -0.94 19.88
C LYS A 63 -17.45 -0.91 21.24
N ARG A 64 -16.56 0.06 21.46
CA ARG A 64 -15.81 0.21 22.72
C ARG A 64 -15.01 -1.03 23.08
N GLN A 65 -14.48 -1.72 22.08
CA GLN A 65 -13.62 -2.87 22.29
C GLN A 65 -12.26 -2.39 22.79
N ASN A 66 -11.59 -3.25 23.56
CA ASN A 66 -10.23 -2.97 24.00
C ASN A 66 -9.27 -3.19 22.84
N ILE A 67 -8.96 -2.11 22.12
CA ILE A 67 -8.09 -2.19 20.95
C ILE A 67 -6.67 -2.59 21.35
N SER A 68 -6.21 -2.18 22.52
CA SER A 68 -4.89 -2.53 23.01
C SER A 68 -4.71 -4.05 23.12
N THR A 69 -5.73 -4.73 23.60
CA THR A 69 -5.71 -6.20 23.71
C THR A 69 -5.80 -6.85 22.34
N ARG A 70 -6.62 -6.30 21.44
CA ARG A 70 -6.85 -6.89 20.12
C ARG A 70 -5.84 -6.43 19.08
N LYS A 71 -5.00 -5.47 19.41
CA LYS A 71 -4.03 -4.90 18.49
C LYS A 71 -3.08 -5.96 17.92
N SER A 72 -2.75 -6.97 18.71
CA SER A 72 -1.88 -8.03 18.24
C SER A 72 -2.51 -8.86 17.11
N TYR A 73 -3.82 -9.00 17.09
CA TYR A 73 -4.53 -9.72 16.04
C TYR A 73 -4.56 -8.95 14.73
N PHE A 74 -4.70 -7.62 14.80
CA PHE A 74 -4.87 -6.77 13.63
C PHE A 74 -3.61 -5.98 13.28
N ARG A 75 -2.53 -6.26 13.99
CA ARG A 75 -1.27 -5.56 13.78
C ARG A 75 -0.72 -5.80 12.38
N ARG A 76 -1.02 -6.95 11.82
CA ARG A 76 -0.50 -7.33 10.52
C ARG A 76 -1.58 -8.02 9.71
N LEU A 77 -1.92 -7.41 8.58
CA LEU A 77 -2.82 -8.02 7.62
C LEU A 77 -2.02 -8.33 6.36
N ILE A 78 -2.19 -9.54 5.86
CA ILE A 78 -1.49 -9.98 4.67
C ILE A 78 -2.51 -10.45 3.65
N PHE A 79 -2.39 -9.92 2.44
CA PHE A 79 -3.06 -10.48 1.27
C PHE A 79 -1.99 -11.00 0.35
N GLN A 80 -2.02 -12.28 0.07
CA GLN A 80 -1.04 -12.91 -0.79
C GLN A 80 -1.73 -13.52 -1.98
N GLN A 81 -1.34 -13.08 -3.15
CA GLN A 81 -1.87 -13.61 -4.39
C GLN A 81 -0.76 -14.42 -5.06
N PRO A 82 -1.07 -15.67 -5.50
CA PRO A 82 -0.08 -16.40 -6.26
C PRO A 82 0.17 -15.66 -7.57
N THR A 83 1.39 -15.23 -7.77
CA THR A 83 1.78 -14.51 -8.96
C THR A 83 2.58 -15.42 -9.87
N ALA A 84 2.35 -15.27 -11.14
CA ALA A 84 3.09 -16.03 -12.16
C ALA A 84 4.36 -15.30 -12.57
N GLY A 85 4.83 -14.43 -11.75
CA GLY A 85 6.06 -13.77 -12.15
C GLY A 85 6.44 -12.57 -11.38
#